data_2113246fdfcf8b75c93f82943a1bff2c
#
_entry.id   2113246fdfcf8b75c93f82943a1bff2c
#
_cell.length_a   1.000
_cell.length_b   1.000
_cell.length_c   1.000
_cell.angle_alpha   90.00
_cell.angle_beta   90.00
_cell.angle_gamma   90.00
#
_symmetry.space_group_name_H-M   'P 1'
#
loop_
_entity.id
_entity.type
_entity.pdbx_description
1 polymer ?
#
loop_
_entity_poly.entity_id
_entity_poly.type
_entity_poly.pdbx_seq_one_letter_code
_entity_poly.pdbx_strand_id
1 'polypeptide(L)'
;MLTACAQQTKNETNMEFTDNVKEALSDNGRIDLNSLQWTREPGGFEVKGDTILITTAPKTDLWQRTYYHFQNDNAPVLQMKTREKFFSFVVKTDFIGSHHRFDQCGIVMYLGSENWLKGSVEYENDEFQHLGSVVTNNGYSDWATTAIPANVKTMWYRFSRREDDYCIECSSDGQAFSQMRICHMPAAADEISFGIYACSPEESSFTAIFSDMKITECAWKAHDGQQPD
;
A
#
# COMPACT_ATOMS: atom_id res chain seq x y z
N MET A 1 39.16 1.14 -42.42
CA MET A 1 38.09 0.54 -41.60
C MET A 1 38.22 1.05 -40.20
N LEU A 2 37.39 2.04 -39.86
CA LEU A 2 37.31 2.64 -38.52
C LEU A 2 36.01 2.17 -37.90
N THR A 3 36.10 1.33 -36.88
CA THR A 3 34.97 0.85 -36.07
C THR A 3 34.62 1.93 -35.05
N ALA A 4 33.49 2.58 -35.24
CA ALA A 4 32.94 3.50 -34.26
C ALA A 4 32.27 2.70 -33.14
N CYS A 5 32.87 2.80 -31.94
CA CYS A 5 32.26 2.31 -30.71
C CYS A 5 31.23 3.34 -30.23
N ALA A 6 29.95 3.01 -30.37
CA ALA A 6 28.88 3.83 -29.80
C ALA A 6 28.86 3.64 -28.28
N GLN A 7 29.27 4.67 -27.55
CA GLN A 7 29.01 4.77 -26.12
C GLN A 7 27.52 5.02 -25.91
N GLN A 8 26.80 4.03 -25.34
CA GLN A 8 25.51 4.24 -24.74
C GLN A 8 25.69 5.04 -23.44
N THR A 9 25.38 6.31 -23.50
CA THR A 9 25.17 7.12 -22.31
C THR A 9 23.91 6.61 -21.60
N LYS A 10 24.09 6.02 -20.43
CA LYS A 10 22.99 5.82 -19.48
C LYS A 10 22.48 7.21 -19.10
N ASN A 11 21.30 7.57 -19.56
CA ASN A 11 20.53 8.66 -18.97
C ASN A 11 20.07 8.13 -17.61
N GLU A 12 20.79 8.45 -16.54
CA GLU A 12 20.25 8.47 -15.20
C GLU A 12 19.29 9.65 -15.16
N THR A 13 18.02 9.40 -15.36
CA THR A 13 16.94 10.34 -15.08
C THR A 13 16.97 10.57 -13.58
N ASN A 14 17.53 11.69 -13.13
CA ASN A 14 17.40 12.14 -11.75
C ASN A 14 15.90 12.39 -11.51
N MET A 15 15.28 11.50 -10.75
CA MET A 15 13.91 11.67 -10.30
C MET A 15 13.87 12.85 -9.33
N GLU A 16 13.27 13.96 -9.75
CA GLU A 16 13.02 15.12 -8.89
C GLU A 16 11.68 14.94 -8.18
N PHE A 17 11.70 14.44 -6.97
CA PHE A 17 10.51 14.42 -6.11
C PHE A 17 10.15 15.81 -5.60
N THR A 18 8.87 16.03 -5.30
CA THR A 18 8.42 17.23 -4.58
C THR A 18 9.04 17.32 -3.19
N ASP A 19 9.12 18.50 -2.63
CA ASP A 19 9.84 18.75 -1.38
C ASP A 19 9.33 17.86 -0.23
N ASN A 20 8.03 17.60 -0.13
CA ASN A 20 7.47 16.73 0.92
C ASN A 20 7.95 15.27 0.85
N VAL A 21 8.16 14.75 -0.37
CA VAL A 21 8.71 13.40 -0.55
C VAL A 21 10.21 13.41 -0.29
N LYS A 22 10.94 14.44 -0.72
CA LYS A 22 12.38 14.57 -0.46
C LYS A 22 12.69 14.61 1.04
N GLU A 23 11.89 15.32 1.82
CA GLU A 23 12.04 15.40 3.28
C GLU A 23 11.79 14.04 3.97
N ALA A 24 10.94 13.19 3.39
CA ALA A 24 10.60 11.87 3.92
C ALA A 24 11.57 10.77 3.49
N LEU A 25 12.47 11.02 2.54
CA LEU A 25 13.40 10.02 2.01
C LEU A 25 14.79 10.14 2.65
N SER A 26 15.35 9.01 3.05
CA SER A 26 16.79 8.87 3.27
C SER A 26 17.53 8.75 1.92
N ASP A 27 18.86 8.87 1.95
CA ASP A 27 19.74 8.88 0.76
C ASP A 27 19.58 7.69 -0.21
N ASN A 28 18.89 6.62 0.21
CA ASN A 28 18.66 5.41 -0.58
C ASN A 28 17.18 5.16 -0.93
N GLY A 29 16.34 6.19 -0.86
CA GLY A 29 14.91 6.09 -1.16
C GLY A 29 14.05 5.44 -0.07
N ARG A 30 14.62 5.12 1.09
CA ARG A 30 13.89 4.63 2.25
C ARG A 30 13.14 5.77 2.93
N ILE A 31 11.96 5.45 3.45
CA ILE A 31 11.14 6.41 4.18
C ILE A 31 11.65 6.55 5.62
N ASP A 32 11.84 7.78 6.07
CA ASP A 32 11.96 8.06 7.50
C ASP A 32 10.58 7.90 8.16
N LEU A 33 10.44 6.89 8.99
CA LEU A 33 9.17 6.58 9.67
C LEU A 33 8.67 7.72 10.56
N ASN A 34 9.56 8.60 11.03
CA ASN A 34 9.18 9.77 11.83
C ASN A 34 8.52 10.87 11.00
N SER A 35 8.64 10.83 9.67
CA SER A 35 7.97 11.76 8.76
C SER A 35 6.52 11.39 8.47
N LEU A 36 6.12 10.16 8.80
CA LEU A 36 4.75 9.68 8.62
C LEU A 36 3.82 10.24 9.68
N GLN A 37 2.56 10.40 9.33
CA GLN A 37 1.52 10.95 10.20
C GLN A 37 0.36 9.98 10.37
N TRP A 38 -0.10 9.83 11.60
CA TRP A 38 -1.31 9.08 11.88
C TRP A 38 -2.55 9.89 11.49
N THR A 39 -3.43 9.30 10.69
CA THR A 39 -4.82 9.77 10.58
C THR A 39 -5.62 9.35 11.80
N ARG A 40 -5.38 8.12 12.24
CA ARG A 40 -5.88 7.55 13.50
C ARG A 40 -4.75 6.74 14.11
N GLU A 41 -4.28 7.16 15.27
CA GLU A 41 -3.21 6.48 15.99
C GLU A 41 -3.76 5.21 16.66
N PRO A 42 -3.06 4.07 16.54
CA PRO A 42 -3.45 2.84 17.24
C PRO A 42 -3.20 2.96 18.74
N GLY A 43 -3.86 2.10 19.53
CA GLY A 43 -3.60 1.99 20.97
C GLY A 43 -2.22 1.47 21.33
N GLY A 44 -1.49 0.88 20.37
CA GLY A 44 -0.12 0.41 20.54
C GLY A 44 0.64 0.35 19.22
N PHE A 45 1.81 0.98 19.19
CA PHE A 45 2.78 0.84 18.10
C PHE A 45 4.19 1.00 18.62
N GLU A 46 5.15 0.49 17.87
CA GLU A 46 6.57 0.59 18.18
C GLU A 46 7.38 0.81 16.89
N VAL A 47 8.33 1.72 16.92
CA VAL A 47 9.28 1.95 15.82
C VAL A 47 10.64 1.40 16.21
N LYS A 48 11.20 0.51 15.39
CA LYS A 48 12.52 -0.12 15.58
C LYS A 48 13.37 0.03 14.31
N GLY A 49 14.17 1.07 14.25
CA GLY A 49 14.93 1.38 13.05
C GLY A 49 14.02 1.72 11.87
N ASP A 50 14.08 0.92 10.82
CA ASP A 50 13.25 1.05 9.61
C ASP A 50 11.97 0.17 9.63
N THR A 51 11.63 -0.35 10.79
CA THR A 51 10.48 -1.25 11.01
C THR A 51 9.48 -0.62 11.95
N ILE A 52 8.20 -0.73 11.63
CA ILE A 52 7.11 -0.36 12.53
C ILE A 52 6.23 -1.56 12.84
N LEU A 53 5.90 -1.73 14.13
CA LEU A 53 4.97 -2.70 14.63
C LEU A 53 3.69 -1.97 15.01
N ILE A 54 2.53 -2.45 14.54
CA ILE A 54 1.21 -1.90 14.87
C ILE A 54 0.39 -3.00 15.54
N THR A 55 -0.03 -2.78 16.77
CA THR A 55 -0.95 -3.67 17.47
C THR A 55 -2.38 -3.21 17.16
N THR A 56 -3.15 -4.08 16.51
CA THR A 56 -4.55 -3.79 16.16
C THR A 56 -5.44 -3.81 17.39
N ALA A 57 -6.55 -3.10 17.32
CA ALA A 57 -7.62 -3.15 18.31
C ALA A 57 -8.86 -3.87 17.74
N PRO A 58 -9.65 -4.56 18.59
CA PRO A 58 -10.90 -5.16 18.17
C PRO A 58 -11.86 -4.16 17.52
N LYS A 59 -12.66 -4.63 16.56
CA LYS A 59 -13.71 -3.85 15.89
C LYS A 59 -13.19 -2.63 15.14
N THR A 60 -11.96 -2.73 14.62
CA THR A 60 -11.39 -1.73 13.71
C THR A 60 -11.48 -2.22 12.27
N ASP A 61 -11.88 -1.35 11.35
CA ASP A 61 -12.04 -1.68 9.93
C ASP A 61 -12.03 -0.43 9.04
N LEU A 62 -11.91 -0.67 7.73
CA LEU A 62 -12.21 0.25 6.64
C LEU A 62 -13.17 -0.43 5.69
N TRP A 63 -14.46 -0.10 5.79
CA TRP A 63 -15.53 -0.59 4.92
C TRP A 63 -16.65 0.44 4.81
N GLN A 64 -17.21 0.61 3.60
CA GLN A 64 -18.30 1.52 3.34
C GLN A 64 -19.44 0.83 2.57
N ARG A 65 -20.57 0.72 3.21
CA ARG A 65 -21.95 0.44 2.78
C ARG A 65 -22.21 -0.79 1.93
N THR A 66 -21.41 -1.05 0.90
CA THR A 66 -21.70 -2.03 -0.13
C THR A 66 -22.23 -3.34 0.44
N TYR A 67 -23.39 -3.79 -0.06
CA TYR A 67 -24.12 -5.02 0.25
C TYR A 67 -24.68 -5.08 1.69
N TYR A 68 -23.81 -4.90 2.70
CA TYR A 68 -24.18 -5.11 4.11
C TYR A 68 -24.77 -3.87 4.78
N HIS A 69 -24.76 -2.72 4.12
CA HIS A 69 -25.04 -1.41 4.72
C HIS A 69 -24.16 -1.10 5.95
N PHE A 70 -23.17 -1.93 6.21
CA PHE A 70 -22.21 -1.76 7.28
C PHE A 70 -21.24 -0.64 6.92
N GLN A 71 -20.86 0.13 7.93
CA GLN A 71 -19.89 1.19 7.79
C GLN A 71 -18.95 1.13 8.99
N ASN A 72 -17.67 1.14 8.72
CA ASN A 72 -16.64 1.35 9.72
C ASN A 72 -15.45 2.05 9.09
N ASP A 73 -14.97 3.09 9.74
CA ASP A 73 -13.86 3.90 9.28
C ASP A 73 -13.00 4.30 10.49
N ASN A 74 -12.52 3.29 11.23
CA ASN A 74 -11.78 3.51 12.46
C ASN A 74 -10.43 2.78 12.51
N ALA A 75 -10.03 2.08 11.46
CA ALA A 75 -8.71 1.44 11.40
C ALA A 75 -7.58 2.47 11.51
N PRO A 76 -6.50 2.17 12.23
CA PRO A 76 -5.29 2.99 12.22
C PRO A 76 -4.70 3.10 10.81
N VAL A 77 -4.36 4.32 10.40
CA VAL A 77 -3.72 4.62 9.13
C VAL A 77 -2.52 5.52 9.38
N LEU A 78 -1.35 5.05 9.00
CA LEU A 78 -0.09 5.78 9.03
C LEU A 78 0.33 6.13 7.61
N GLN A 79 0.48 7.40 7.29
CA GLN A 79 0.65 7.82 5.91
C GLN A 79 1.47 9.09 5.75
N MET A 80 1.90 9.32 4.55
CA MET A 80 2.50 10.56 4.09
C MET A 80 1.68 11.18 2.97
N LYS A 81 1.89 12.48 2.74
CA LYS A 81 1.29 13.23 1.64
C LYS A 81 2.27 13.41 0.50
N THR A 82 1.75 13.44 -0.73
CA THR A 82 2.57 13.74 -1.90
C THR A 82 1.75 14.39 -3.01
N ARG A 83 2.44 15.20 -3.82
CA ARG A 83 1.94 15.74 -5.10
C ARG A 83 2.58 15.05 -6.29
N GLU A 84 3.46 14.06 -6.04
CA GLU A 84 4.05 13.29 -7.14
C GLU A 84 2.96 12.57 -7.92
N LYS A 85 2.97 12.73 -9.24
CA LYS A 85 2.01 12.11 -10.15
C LYS A 85 2.48 10.74 -10.66
N PHE A 86 3.78 10.48 -10.59
CA PHE A 86 4.40 9.25 -11.10
C PHE A 86 5.40 8.70 -10.10
N PHE A 87 4.98 7.75 -9.28
CA PHE A 87 5.85 7.08 -8.32
C PHE A 87 5.34 5.68 -7.97
N SER A 88 6.18 4.90 -7.31
CA SER A 88 5.79 3.65 -6.66
C SER A 88 6.21 3.65 -5.20
N PHE A 89 5.33 3.22 -4.32
CA PHE A 89 5.58 2.94 -2.92
C PHE A 89 5.61 1.43 -2.69
N VAL A 90 6.66 0.94 -2.06
CA VAL A 90 6.83 -0.49 -1.73
C VAL A 90 6.92 -0.66 -0.23
N VAL A 91 6.28 -1.70 0.28
CA VAL A 91 6.36 -2.11 1.69
C VAL A 91 6.27 -3.63 1.81
N LYS A 92 7.03 -4.18 2.76
CA LYS A 92 6.89 -5.55 3.25
C LYS A 92 5.99 -5.57 4.46
N THR A 93 5.06 -6.53 4.50
CA THR A 93 4.21 -6.81 5.66
C THR A 93 4.46 -8.22 6.18
N ASP A 94 4.63 -8.35 7.49
CA ASP A 94 4.63 -9.63 8.19
C ASP A 94 3.41 -9.67 9.13
N PHE A 95 2.59 -10.70 9.00
CA PHE A 95 1.31 -10.88 9.72
C PHE A 95 1.21 -12.26 10.38
N ILE A 96 2.32 -12.72 10.94
CA ILE A 96 2.45 -14.04 11.59
C ILE A 96 1.39 -14.22 12.68
N GLY A 97 1.05 -13.14 13.40
CA GLY A 97 0.10 -13.16 14.51
C GLY A 97 -1.37 -13.07 14.10
N SER A 98 -1.70 -12.89 12.82
CA SER A 98 -3.11 -12.90 12.36
C SER A 98 -3.71 -14.28 12.53
N HIS A 99 -4.85 -14.37 13.21
CA HIS A 99 -5.43 -15.65 13.66
C HIS A 99 -6.94 -15.65 13.76
N HIS A 100 -7.56 -14.50 13.52
CA HIS A 100 -9.01 -14.36 13.58
C HIS A 100 -9.53 -13.81 12.26
N ARG A 101 -10.74 -14.18 11.89
CA ARG A 101 -11.37 -13.77 10.65
C ARG A 101 -11.26 -12.26 10.44
N PHE A 102 -10.85 -11.87 9.25
CA PHE A 102 -10.61 -10.49 8.82
C PHE A 102 -9.43 -9.76 9.46
N ASP A 103 -8.63 -10.38 10.34
CA ASP A 103 -7.35 -9.79 10.74
C ASP A 103 -6.54 -9.45 9.50
N GLN A 104 -6.15 -8.19 9.33
CA GLN A 104 -5.54 -7.72 8.09
C GLN A 104 -4.56 -6.58 8.29
N CYS A 105 -3.57 -6.54 7.40
CA CYS A 105 -2.66 -5.40 7.27
C CYS A 105 -2.14 -5.27 5.84
N GLY A 106 -1.79 -4.07 5.45
CA GLY A 106 -1.31 -3.81 4.10
C GLY A 106 -1.12 -2.33 3.78
N ILE A 107 -1.26 -2.01 2.51
CA ILE A 107 -1.15 -0.65 1.99
C ILE A 107 -2.51 0.03 1.94
N VAL A 108 -2.47 1.36 1.98
CA VAL A 108 -3.66 2.19 1.87
C VAL A 108 -3.31 3.53 1.19
N MET A 109 -4.21 4.03 0.36
CA MET A 109 -4.34 5.44 0.02
C MET A 109 -5.66 5.93 0.64
N TYR A 110 -5.60 6.93 1.50
CA TYR A 110 -6.76 7.38 2.26
C TYR A 110 -6.95 8.88 2.08
N LEU A 111 -8.00 9.25 1.36
CA LEU A 111 -8.38 10.64 1.07
C LEU A 111 -9.49 11.16 1.99
N GLY A 112 -10.10 10.26 2.76
CA GLY A 112 -11.22 10.48 3.66
C GLY A 112 -12.13 9.26 3.70
N SER A 113 -13.15 9.25 4.57
CA SER A 113 -14.03 8.11 4.81
C SER A 113 -14.77 7.59 3.57
N GLU A 114 -15.04 8.47 2.63
CA GLU A 114 -15.81 8.16 1.42
C GLU A 114 -14.94 7.76 0.21
N ASN A 115 -13.61 7.99 0.27
CA ASN A 115 -12.72 7.79 -0.86
C ASN A 115 -11.35 7.28 -0.39
N TRP A 116 -11.08 6.00 -0.64
CA TRP A 116 -9.82 5.34 -0.28
C TRP A 116 -9.65 4.03 -1.05
N LEU A 117 -8.46 3.53 -1.10
CA LEU A 117 -8.17 2.18 -1.56
C LEU A 117 -7.22 1.48 -0.60
N LYS A 118 -7.33 0.18 -0.48
CA LYS A 118 -6.43 -0.67 0.32
C LYS A 118 -6.09 -1.97 -0.41
N GLY A 119 -4.93 -2.54 -0.08
CA GLY A 119 -4.52 -3.88 -0.50
C GLY A 119 -3.92 -4.62 0.69
N SER A 120 -4.37 -5.86 0.94
CA SER A 120 -4.00 -6.63 2.13
C SER A 120 -4.12 -8.14 1.91
N VAL A 121 -3.55 -8.89 2.84
CA VAL A 121 -4.01 -10.25 3.15
C VAL A 121 -4.96 -10.15 4.34
N GLU A 122 -6.11 -10.81 4.25
CA GLU A 122 -7.13 -10.92 5.29
C GLU A 122 -7.25 -12.38 5.72
N TYR A 123 -7.01 -12.68 6.98
CA TYR A 123 -7.14 -14.03 7.51
C TYR A 123 -8.60 -14.51 7.44
N GLU A 124 -8.84 -15.72 6.98
CA GLU A 124 -10.18 -16.32 6.99
C GLU A 124 -10.24 -17.52 7.96
N ASN A 125 -9.33 -18.48 7.80
CA ASN A 125 -9.25 -19.68 8.64
C ASN A 125 -7.87 -20.35 8.49
N ASP A 126 -7.68 -21.52 9.11
CA ASP A 126 -6.40 -22.24 9.09
C ASP A 126 -6.05 -22.86 7.72
N GLU A 127 -6.98 -22.90 6.76
CA GLU A 127 -6.74 -23.44 5.43
C GLU A 127 -6.36 -22.37 4.44
N PHE A 128 -7.06 -21.24 4.45
CA PHE A 128 -6.84 -20.16 3.50
C PHE A 128 -7.09 -18.76 4.09
N GLN A 129 -6.65 -17.77 3.37
CA GLN A 129 -6.85 -16.36 3.62
C GLN A 129 -7.05 -15.63 2.30
N HIS A 130 -7.55 -14.42 2.34
CA HIS A 130 -7.85 -13.62 1.16
C HIS A 130 -6.73 -12.61 0.89
N LEU A 131 -6.04 -12.77 -0.24
CA LEU A 131 -5.24 -11.69 -0.82
C LEU A 131 -6.20 -10.83 -1.62
N GLY A 132 -6.38 -9.58 -1.22
CA GLY A 132 -7.43 -8.75 -1.77
C GLY A 132 -7.12 -7.27 -1.83
N SER A 133 -8.02 -6.56 -2.48
CA SER A 133 -8.04 -5.11 -2.55
C SER A 133 -9.46 -4.57 -2.46
N VAL A 134 -9.60 -3.41 -1.83
CA VAL A 134 -10.85 -2.66 -1.78
C VAL A 134 -10.62 -1.28 -2.37
N VAL A 135 -11.53 -0.84 -3.21
CA VAL A 135 -11.59 0.53 -3.70
C VAL A 135 -12.91 1.13 -3.25
N THR A 136 -12.86 2.21 -2.51
CA THR A 136 -14.05 2.94 -2.06
C THR A 136 -14.13 4.27 -2.78
N ASN A 137 -15.19 4.46 -3.54
CA ASN A 137 -15.53 5.69 -4.23
C ASN A 137 -16.91 6.17 -3.78
N ASN A 138 -16.99 7.43 -3.37
CA ASN A 138 -18.24 8.06 -2.93
C ASN A 138 -19.00 7.21 -1.89
N GLY A 139 -18.23 6.60 -0.96
CA GLY A 139 -18.78 5.83 0.16
C GLY A 139 -19.33 4.44 -0.19
N TYR A 140 -18.90 3.85 -1.30
CA TYR A 140 -19.19 2.46 -1.63
C TYR A 140 -17.92 1.68 -1.90
N SER A 141 -17.74 0.59 -1.17
CA SER A 141 -16.58 -0.29 -1.25
C SER A 141 -16.77 -1.36 -2.33
N ASP A 142 -15.77 -1.53 -3.17
CA ASP A 142 -15.66 -2.56 -4.20
C ASP A 142 -14.50 -3.48 -3.82
N TRP A 143 -14.80 -4.73 -3.49
CA TRP A 143 -13.86 -5.72 -2.96
C TRP A 143 -13.61 -6.86 -3.94
N ALA A 144 -12.34 -7.14 -4.20
CA ALA A 144 -11.89 -8.27 -5.00
C ALA A 144 -10.85 -9.09 -4.24
N THR A 145 -10.97 -10.41 -4.29
CA THR A 145 -10.09 -11.33 -3.54
C THR A 145 -9.66 -12.53 -4.37
N THR A 146 -8.52 -13.10 -3.97
CA THR A 146 -8.03 -14.41 -4.38
C THR A 146 -7.65 -15.20 -3.14
N ALA A 147 -8.09 -16.45 -3.06
CA ALA A 147 -7.70 -17.32 -1.94
C ALA A 147 -6.21 -17.70 -2.07
N ILE A 148 -5.49 -17.56 -0.98
CA ILE A 148 -4.10 -18.01 -0.84
C ILE A 148 -3.96 -18.90 0.41
N PRO A 149 -2.94 -19.77 0.49
CA PRO A 149 -2.75 -20.62 1.66
C PRO A 149 -2.57 -19.83 2.96
N ALA A 150 -3.16 -20.28 4.06
CA ALA A 150 -3.08 -19.63 5.37
C ALA A 150 -1.66 -19.62 5.98
N ASN A 151 -0.74 -20.44 5.47
CA ASN A 151 0.66 -20.46 5.88
C ASN A 151 1.52 -19.37 5.25
N VAL A 152 1.00 -18.60 4.30
CA VAL A 152 1.64 -17.37 3.83
C VAL A 152 1.53 -16.35 4.95
N LYS A 153 2.65 -15.85 5.46
CA LYS A 153 2.70 -14.91 6.60
C LYS A 153 3.47 -13.63 6.31
N THR A 154 3.91 -13.48 5.06
CA THR A 154 4.64 -12.31 4.56
C THR A 154 4.15 -11.96 3.18
N MET A 155 3.98 -10.67 2.90
CA MET A 155 3.63 -10.16 1.59
C MET A 155 4.28 -8.79 1.37
N TRP A 156 4.83 -8.58 0.18
CA TRP A 156 5.22 -7.26 -0.29
C TRP A 156 4.09 -6.68 -1.13
N TYR A 157 3.83 -5.40 -0.94
CA TYR A 157 2.93 -4.63 -1.79
C TYR A 157 3.68 -3.53 -2.49
N ARG A 158 3.25 -3.25 -3.72
CA ARG A 158 3.66 -2.06 -4.46
C ARG A 158 2.40 -1.30 -4.89
N PHE A 159 2.33 -0.05 -4.47
CA PHE A 159 1.31 0.91 -4.86
C PHE A 159 1.96 1.89 -5.85
N SER A 160 1.42 2.00 -7.04
CA SER A 160 1.91 2.93 -8.07
C SER A 160 0.84 3.92 -8.45
N ARG A 161 1.24 5.18 -8.61
CA ARG A 161 0.41 6.27 -9.12
C ARG A 161 0.85 6.67 -10.51
N ARG A 162 -0.12 6.88 -11.41
CA ARG A 162 -0.01 7.61 -12.68
C ARG A 162 -1.19 8.56 -12.78
N GLU A 163 -0.95 9.85 -12.61
CA GLU A 163 -1.99 10.88 -12.50
C GLU A 163 -3.03 10.53 -11.43
N ASP A 164 -4.26 10.24 -11.83
CA ASP A 164 -5.37 9.85 -10.94
C ASP A 164 -5.72 8.35 -11.06
N ASP A 165 -4.82 7.57 -11.70
CA ASP A 165 -4.90 6.13 -11.83
C ASP A 165 -3.90 5.44 -10.91
N TYR A 166 -4.29 4.28 -10.42
CA TYR A 166 -3.52 3.55 -9.40
C TYR A 166 -3.43 2.08 -9.74
N CYS A 167 -2.25 1.52 -9.49
CA CYS A 167 -2.00 0.08 -9.58
C CYS A 167 -1.56 -0.44 -8.22
N ILE A 168 -2.19 -1.53 -7.77
CA ILE A 168 -1.72 -2.32 -6.62
C ILE A 168 -1.18 -3.63 -7.16
N GLU A 169 0.01 -3.97 -6.71
CA GLU A 169 0.69 -5.22 -7.02
C GLU A 169 1.15 -5.89 -5.74
N CYS A 170 1.30 -7.21 -5.77
CA CYS A 170 1.83 -8.01 -4.67
C CYS A 170 3.01 -8.87 -5.09
N SER A 171 3.81 -9.28 -4.12
CA SER A 171 4.93 -10.18 -4.32
C SER A 171 5.17 -11.03 -3.07
N SER A 172 5.51 -12.30 -3.26
CA SER A 172 5.90 -13.21 -2.17
C SER A 172 7.38 -13.14 -1.81
N ASP A 173 8.19 -12.55 -2.68
CA ASP A 173 9.67 -12.50 -2.55
C ASP A 173 10.26 -11.08 -2.58
N GLY A 174 9.43 -10.07 -2.81
CA GLY A 174 9.84 -8.67 -2.95
C GLY A 174 10.56 -8.34 -4.26
N GLN A 175 10.62 -9.26 -5.21
CA GLN A 175 11.32 -9.10 -6.49
C GLN A 175 10.35 -9.15 -7.68
N ALA A 176 9.58 -10.23 -7.79
CA ALA A 176 8.58 -10.40 -8.84
C ALA A 176 7.21 -9.92 -8.34
N PHE A 177 6.69 -8.85 -8.93
CA PHE A 177 5.40 -8.29 -8.59
C PHE A 177 4.34 -8.67 -9.61
N SER A 178 3.15 -9.05 -9.12
CA SER A 178 1.98 -9.38 -9.92
C SER A 178 0.85 -8.39 -9.62
N GLN A 179 0.16 -7.96 -10.68
CA GLN A 179 -0.95 -7.03 -10.58
C GLN A 179 -2.12 -7.63 -9.77
N MET A 180 -2.60 -6.90 -8.79
CA MET A 180 -3.82 -7.19 -8.04
C MET A 180 -4.99 -6.34 -8.53
N ARG A 181 -4.75 -5.06 -8.76
CA ARG A 181 -5.80 -4.09 -9.09
C ARG A 181 -5.25 -2.94 -9.91
N ILE A 182 -6.02 -2.50 -10.89
CA ILE A 182 -5.93 -1.16 -11.49
C ILE A 182 -7.24 -0.45 -11.19
N CYS A 183 -7.19 0.80 -10.79
CA CYS A 183 -8.38 1.60 -10.53
C CYS A 183 -8.14 3.09 -10.76
N HIS A 184 -9.21 3.80 -11.03
CA HIS A 184 -9.27 5.25 -11.09
C HIS A 184 -9.93 5.79 -9.81
N MET A 185 -9.43 6.90 -9.29
CA MET A 185 -9.97 7.57 -8.10
C MET A 185 -10.43 8.99 -8.45
N PRO A 186 -11.70 9.18 -8.82
CA PRO A 186 -12.22 10.50 -9.24
C PRO A 186 -12.10 11.59 -8.18
N ALA A 187 -11.99 11.20 -6.91
CA ALA A 187 -11.80 12.13 -5.79
C ALA A 187 -10.33 12.48 -5.53
N ALA A 188 -9.39 11.90 -6.27
CA ALA A 188 -7.99 12.23 -6.12
C ALA A 188 -7.74 13.67 -6.56
N ALA A 189 -7.12 14.44 -5.67
CA ALA A 189 -6.65 15.78 -5.95
C ALA A 189 -5.18 15.77 -6.36
N ASP A 190 -4.60 16.95 -6.57
CA ASP A 190 -3.15 17.04 -6.80
C ASP A 190 -2.35 16.39 -5.67
N GLU A 191 -2.73 16.62 -4.42
CA GLU A 191 -2.14 15.99 -3.25
C GLU A 191 -2.95 14.76 -2.82
N ILE A 192 -2.27 13.64 -2.63
CA ILE A 192 -2.84 12.41 -2.08
C ILE A 192 -2.10 12.01 -0.79
N SER A 193 -2.75 11.17 0.02
CA SER A 193 -2.15 10.56 1.21
C SER A 193 -2.12 9.05 1.05
N PHE A 194 -0.96 8.42 1.27
CA PHE A 194 -0.77 6.99 1.13
C PHE A 194 0.17 6.45 2.22
N GLY A 195 0.10 5.17 2.49
CA GLY A 195 0.93 4.51 3.49
C GLY A 195 0.45 3.12 3.85
N ILE A 196 0.36 2.85 5.15
CA ILE A 196 0.06 1.53 5.71
C ILE A 196 -1.12 1.59 6.67
N TYR A 197 -1.77 0.43 6.84
CA TYR A 197 -2.85 0.25 7.81
C TYR A 197 -2.84 -1.17 8.37
N ALA A 198 -3.43 -1.37 9.55
CA ALA A 198 -3.71 -2.67 10.13
C ALA A 198 -5.01 -2.60 10.93
N CYS A 199 -5.81 -3.66 10.91
CA CYS A 199 -7.05 -3.73 11.69
C CYS A 199 -7.49 -5.16 12.00
N SER A 200 -8.35 -5.28 13.01
CA SER A 200 -9.04 -6.50 13.42
C SER A 200 -10.54 -6.22 13.49
N PRO A 201 -11.30 -6.52 12.41
CA PRO A 201 -12.73 -6.21 12.35
C PRO A 201 -13.60 -6.90 13.40
N GLU A 202 -13.16 -8.04 13.91
CA GLU A 202 -13.87 -8.79 14.94
C GLU A 202 -13.23 -8.62 16.33
N GLU A 203 -13.58 -9.46 17.32
CA GLU A 203 -13.02 -9.45 18.68
C GLU A 203 -11.62 -10.07 18.70
N SER A 204 -10.70 -9.43 18.03
CA SER A 204 -9.32 -9.89 17.86
C SER A 204 -8.32 -8.75 17.99
N SER A 205 -7.07 -9.10 18.17
CA SER A 205 -5.92 -8.21 18.12
C SER A 205 -4.69 -9.01 17.69
N PHE A 206 -3.90 -8.47 16.81
CA PHE A 206 -2.60 -9.02 16.44
C PHE A 206 -1.59 -7.90 16.20
N THR A 207 -0.32 -8.26 16.08
CA THR A 207 0.73 -7.30 15.74
C THR A 207 1.13 -7.49 14.28
N ALA A 208 0.85 -6.46 13.47
CA ALA A 208 1.33 -6.33 12.10
C ALA A 208 2.72 -5.69 12.11
N ILE A 209 3.62 -6.17 11.25
CA ILE A 209 4.98 -5.65 11.13
C ILE A 209 5.18 -5.13 9.70
N PHE A 210 5.67 -3.91 9.58
CA PHE A 210 5.95 -3.26 8.31
C PHE A 210 7.43 -2.89 8.23
N SER A 211 8.06 -3.25 7.12
CA SER A 211 9.49 -2.99 6.88
C SER A 211 9.74 -2.75 5.39
N ASP A 212 10.99 -2.47 5.02
CA ASP A 212 11.41 -2.23 3.64
C ASP A 212 10.60 -1.14 2.91
N MET A 213 10.09 -0.15 3.64
CA MET A 213 9.32 0.95 3.06
C MET A 213 10.21 1.86 2.22
N LYS A 214 9.85 2.00 0.95
CA LYS A 214 10.59 2.86 0.02
C LYS A 214 9.70 3.46 -1.05
N ILE A 215 10.11 4.60 -1.57
CA ILE A 215 9.54 5.24 -2.76
C ILE A 215 10.55 5.10 -3.89
N THR A 216 10.06 4.79 -5.08
CA THR A 216 10.86 4.63 -6.30
C THR A 216 10.20 5.37 -7.46
N GLU A 217 10.90 5.46 -8.58
CA GLU A 217 10.27 5.78 -9.86
C GLU A 217 9.07 4.86 -10.09
N CYS A 218 8.09 5.34 -10.84
CA CYS A 218 6.89 4.58 -11.15
C CYS A 218 7.25 3.28 -11.88
N ALA A 219 7.08 2.17 -11.17
CA ALA A 219 7.37 0.84 -11.70
C ALA A 219 6.19 0.25 -12.51
N TRP A 220 5.03 0.88 -12.45
CA TRP A 220 3.87 0.49 -13.27
C TRP A 220 4.11 0.93 -14.71
N LYS A 221 4.41 -0.04 -15.57
CA LYS A 221 4.71 0.18 -16.97
C LYS A 221 3.48 -0.04 -17.85
N ALA A 222 3.46 0.62 -18.99
CA ALA A 222 2.49 0.32 -20.05
C ALA A 222 2.57 -1.15 -20.48
N HIS A 223 1.43 -1.70 -20.86
CA HIS A 223 1.41 -2.97 -21.59
C HIS A 223 2.02 -2.81 -22.98
N ASP A 224 2.52 -3.90 -23.55
CA ASP A 224 3.12 -3.88 -24.90
C ASP A 224 2.18 -3.23 -25.93
N GLY A 225 2.69 -2.25 -26.64
CA GLY A 225 1.93 -1.50 -27.63
C GLY A 225 1.04 -0.39 -27.09
N GLN A 226 1.03 -0.17 -25.77
CA GLN A 226 0.37 0.96 -25.13
C GLN A 226 1.41 1.99 -24.69
N GLN A 227 1.10 3.25 -24.94
CA GLN A 227 1.84 4.37 -24.38
C GLN A 227 0.87 5.16 -23.53
N PRO A 228 0.88 4.99 -22.19
CA PRO A 228 -0.08 5.63 -21.32
C PRO A 228 0.14 7.16 -21.25
N ASP A 229 1.35 7.66 -21.59
CA ASP A 229 1.67 9.11 -21.57
C ASP A 229 2.85 9.43 -22.48
#